data_6a318d07da48cb0ca43b7ef8f1301a2d
#
_entry.id   6a318d07da48cb0ca43b7ef8f1301a2d
#
_cell.length_a   1.000
_cell.length_b   1.000
_cell.length_c   1.000
_cell.angle_alpha   90.00
_cell.angle_beta   90.00
_cell.angle_gamma   90.00
#
_symmetry.space_group_name_H-M   'P 1'
#
loop_
_entity.id
_entity.type
_entity.pdbx_description
1 polymer ?
#
loop_
_entity_poly.entity_id
_entity_poly.type
_entity_poly.pdbx_seq_one_letter_code
_entity_poly.pdbx_strand_id
1 'polypeptide(L)'
;IFEKNLKGSHFMGGKIVNSKEIFLNGQIRSGRTNEIKQNLLDELMKSLIQNSNLKKDNIWIYLEELLPEQMIEYGNVLPKSGEEKEWFNNLSEPLKKRLRKMDS
;
A
#
# COMPACT_ATOMS: atom_id res chain seq x y z
N ILE A 1 0.57 12.63 -6.11
CA ILE A 1 0.78 11.55 -5.13
C ILE A 1 -0.56 11.17 -4.53
N PHE A 2 -0.83 9.91 -4.47
CA PHE A 2 -2.04 9.44 -3.79
C PHE A 2 -1.74 8.22 -2.94
N GLU A 3 -2.56 8.03 -1.94
CA GLU A 3 -2.53 6.88 -1.06
C GLU A 3 -3.75 6.03 -1.32
N LYS A 4 -3.55 4.72 -1.23
CA LYS A 4 -4.66 3.79 -1.29
C LYS A 4 -4.43 2.67 -0.30
N ASN A 5 -5.41 2.45 0.56
CA ASN A 5 -5.38 1.37 1.51
C ASN A 5 -6.18 0.22 0.93
N LEU A 6 -5.49 -0.84 0.53
CA LEU A 6 -6.11 -2.04 0.00
C LEU A 6 -6.14 -3.10 1.09
N LYS A 7 -7.07 -4.05 0.97
CA LYS A 7 -7.25 -5.10 1.97
C LYS A 7 -5.93 -5.82 2.25
N GLY A 8 -5.43 -5.71 3.47
CA GLY A 8 -4.19 -6.32 3.89
C GLY A 8 -2.92 -5.65 3.39
N SER A 9 -3.03 -4.46 2.78
CA SER A 9 -1.87 -3.76 2.21
C SER A 9 -2.02 -2.26 2.30
N HIS A 10 -0.90 -1.60 2.49
CA HIS A 10 -0.80 -0.15 2.33
C HIS A 10 -0.04 0.13 1.05
N PHE A 11 -0.53 1.08 0.30
CA PHE A 11 0.07 1.49 -0.94
C PHE A 11 0.17 3.01 -0.97
N MET A 12 1.35 3.53 -1.23
CA MET A 12 1.60 4.96 -1.35
C MET A 12 2.43 5.22 -2.58
N GLY A 13 2.09 6.30 -3.25
CA GLY A 13 2.86 6.77 -4.38
C GLY A 13 2.05 6.79 -5.65
N GLY A 14 2.57 7.49 -6.60
CA GLY A 14 1.98 7.58 -7.92
C GLY A 14 2.36 8.90 -8.56
N LYS A 15 2.51 8.86 -9.86
CA LYS A 15 2.86 10.03 -10.64
C LYS A 15 2.17 9.96 -11.99
N ILE A 16 1.46 11.03 -12.33
CA ILE A 16 0.95 11.21 -13.68
C ILE A 16 2.08 11.87 -14.47
N VAL A 17 2.62 11.15 -15.45
CA VAL A 17 3.72 11.65 -16.26
C VAL A 17 3.22 12.70 -17.26
N ASN A 18 2.05 12.42 -17.84
CA ASN A 18 1.34 13.36 -18.70
C ASN A 18 -0.13 12.93 -18.79
N SER A 19 -0.94 13.65 -19.56
CA SER A 19 -2.36 13.36 -19.68
C SER A 19 -2.68 12.01 -20.32
N LYS A 20 -1.70 11.36 -20.93
CA LYS A 20 -1.87 10.10 -21.66
C LYS A 20 -1.22 8.90 -21.02
N GLU A 21 -0.45 9.10 -19.96
CA GLU A 21 0.32 8.04 -19.32
C GLU A 21 0.30 8.20 -17.82
N ILE A 22 0.29 7.07 -17.13
CA ILE A 22 0.41 7.02 -15.68
C ILE A 22 1.56 6.11 -15.32
N PHE A 23 2.43 6.60 -14.47
CA PHE A 23 3.47 5.80 -13.83
C PHE A 23 3.20 5.78 -12.33
N LEU A 24 2.99 4.59 -11.80
CA LEU A 24 2.70 4.40 -10.39
C LEU A 24 3.80 3.56 -9.78
N ASN A 25 4.45 4.10 -8.75
CA ASN A 25 5.48 3.39 -8.01
C ASN A 25 5.01 3.25 -6.57
N GLY A 26 4.77 2.01 -6.16
CA GLY A 26 4.28 1.71 -4.83
C GLY A 26 5.28 0.94 -4.01
N GLN A 27 5.17 1.07 -2.70
CA GLN A 27 6.02 0.37 -1.75
C GLN A 27 5.14 -0.46 -0.83
N ILE A 28 5.50 -1.71 -0.62
CA ILE A 28 4.78 -2.61 0.26
C ILE A 28 5.77 -3.30 1.20
N ARG A 29 5.26 -3.77 2.33
CA ARG A 29 6.08 -4.56 3.24
C ARG A 29 6.38 -5.91 2.62
N SER A 30 7.61 -6.39 2.79
CA SER A 30 8.00 -7.73 2.37
C SER A 30 7.24 -8.79 3.16
N GLY A 31 7.23 -10.01 2.66
CA GLY A 31 6.54 -11.13 3.30
C GLY A 31 5.17 -11.45 2.73
N ARG A 32 4.72 -10.72 1.73
CA ARG A 32 3.47 -11.03 1.03
C ARG A 32 3.70 -12.16 0.02
N THR A 33 2.68 -13.00 -0.18
CA THR A 33 2.76 -14.04 -1.19
C THR A 33 2.69 -13.46 -2.59
N ASN A 34 3.13 -14.22 -3.58
CA ASN A 34 3.02 -13.80 -4.98
C ASN A 34 1.56 -13.58 -5.38
N GLU A 35 0.65 -14.39 -4.87
CA GLU A 35 -0.77 -14.25 -5.14
C GLU A 35 -1.30 -12.90 -4.65
N ILE A 36 -0.95 -12.51 -3.43
CA ILE A 36 -1.36 -11.21 -2.87
C ILE A 36 -0.81 -10.07 -3.71
N LYS A 37 0.46 -10.16 -4.12
CA LYS A 37 1.08 -9.11 -4.95
C LYS A 37 0.42 -9.02 -6.32
N GLN A 38 0.09 -10.13 -6.94
CA GLN A 38 -0.60 -10.16 -8.23
C GLN A 38 -2.00 -9.56 -8.10
N ASN A 39 -2.72 -9.91 -7.05
CA ASN A 39 -4.05 -9.34 -6.80
C ASN A 39 -3.99 -7.82 -6.60
N LEU A 40 -2.97 -7.35 -5.89
CA LEU A 40 -2.77 -5.92 -5.69
C LEU A 40 -2.53 -5.20 -7.01
N LEU A 41 -1.66 -5.75 -7.86
CA LEU A 41 -1.40 -5.18 -9.19
C LEU A 41 -2.68 -5.14 -10.02
N ASP A 42 -3.47 -6.21 -10.01
CA ASP A 42 -4.71 -6.27 -10.78
C ASP A 42 -5.72 -5.23 -10.28
N GLU A 43 -5.87 -5.09 -8.98
CA GLU A 43 -6.79 -4.10 -8.39
C GLU A 43 -6.35 -2.67 -8.71
N LEU A 44 -5.05 -2.40 -8.63
CA LEU A 44 -4.51 -1.09 -8.97
C LEU A 44 -4.76 -0.77 -10.45
N MET A 45 -4.52 -1.73 -11.33
CA MET A 45 -4.74 -1.53 -12.76
C MET A 45 -6.21 -1.24 -13.04
N LYS A 46 -7.13 -2.01 -12.48
CA LYS A 46 -8.56 -1.79 -12.65
C LYS A 46 -8.98 -0.40 -12.16
N SER A 47 -8.49 -0.01 -11.00
CA SER A 47 -8.79 1.31 -10.43
C SER A 47 -8.30 2.44 -11.32
N LEU A 48 -7.08 2.33 -11.83
CA LEU A 48 -6.51 3.36 -12.69
C LEU A 48 -7.23 3.46 -14.03
N ILE A 49 -7.61 2.34 -14.62
CA ILE A 49 -8.40 2.33 -15.87
C ILE A 49 -9.75 2.99 -15.65
N GLN A 50 -10.44 2.65 -14.56
CA GLN A 50 -11.77 3.20 -14.27
C GLN A 50 -11.74 4.72 -14.05
N ASN A 51 -10.66 5.24 -13.48
CA ASN A 51 -10.59 6.63 -13.05
C ASN A 51 -9.82 7.54 -14.01
N SER A 52 -9.24 7.01 -15.07
CA SER A 52 -8.38 7.81 -15.96
C SER A 52 -8.81 7.83 -17.41
N ASN A 53 -9.66 6.92 -17.82
CA ASN A 53 -10.01 6.68 -19.23
C ASN A 53 -8.81 6.28 -20.10
N LEU A 54 -7.71 5.86 -19.48
CA LEU A 54 -6.55 5.39 -20.21
C LEU A 54 -6.66 3.90 -20.49
N LYS A 55 -6.01 3.45 -21.53
CA LYS A 55 -5.87 2.03 -21.82
C LYS A 55 -4.75 1.45 -20.95
N LYS A 56 -4.83 0.17 -20.63
CA LYS A 56 -3.83 -0.49 -19.81
C LYS A 56 -2.40 -0.36 -20.36
N ASP A 57 -2.26 -0.22 -21.68
CA ASP A 57 -0.94 -0.08 -22.32
C ASP A 57 -0.23 1.22 -21.96
N ASN A 58 -0.96 2.18 -21.42
CA ASN A 58 -0.42 3.49 -21.04
C ASN A 58 -0.27 3.63 -19.52
N ILE A 59 -0.28 2.51 -18.81
CA ILE A 59 -0.17 2.49 -17.36
C ILE A 59 0.98 1.58 -16.94
N TRP A 60 1.92 2.13 -16.19
CA TRP A 60 3.05 1.38 -15.61
C TRP A 60 2.87 1.34 -14.11
N ILE A 61 2.92 0.13 -13.54
CA ILE A 61 2.81 -0.07 -12.10
C ILE A 61 4.01 -0.87 -11.63
N TYR A 62 4.81 -0.29 -10.75
CA TYR A 62 5.95 -0.95 -10.13
C TYR A 62 5.68 -1.07 -8.63
N LEU A 63 5.92 -2.26 -8.09
CA LEU A 63 5.86 -2.49 -6.65
C LEU A 63 7.26 -2.80 -6.13
N GLU A 64 7.64 -2.08 -5.10
CA GLU A 64 8.91 -2.28 -4.42
C GLU A 64 8.64 -2.83 -3.03
N GLU A 65 9.34 -3.90 -2.65
CA GLU A 65 9.20 -4.50 -1.33
C GLU A 65 10.23 -3.92 -0.39
N LEU A 66 9.77 -3.53 0.80
CA LEU A 66 10.64 -3.03 1.86
C LEU A 66 10.50 -3.93 3.09
N LEU A 67 11.62 -4.12 3.79
CA LEU A 67 11.58 -4.82 5.07
C LEU A 67 10.87 -3.95 6.12
N PRO A 68 9.94 -4.52 6.89
CA PRO A 68 9.21 -3.75 7.90
C PRO A 68 10.11 -3.04 8.91
N GLU A 69 11.24 -3.64 9.27
CA GLU A 69 12.20 -3.04 10.19
C GLU A 69 12.88 -1.80 9.63
N GLN A 70 12.67 -1.50 8.34
CA GLN A 70 13.17 -0.29 7.70
C GLN A 70 12.07 0.77 7.54
N MET A 71 10.89 0.54 8.09
CA MET A 71 9.74 1.42 7.94
C MET A 71 9.26 1.91 9.30
N ILE A 72 9.01 3.20 9.40
CA ILE A 72 8.38 3.79 10.60
C ILE A 72 7.06 4.43 10.16
N GLU A 73 5.98 4.04 10.81
CA GLU A 73 4.66 4.65 10.62
C GLU A 73 4.06 4.91 11.99
N TYR A 74 3.41 6.05 12.14
CA TYR A 74 2.83 6.46 13.42
C TYR A 74 3.86 6.45 14.57
N GLY A 75 5.13 6.78 14.24
CA GLY A 75 6.21 6.83 15.21
C GLY A 75 6.77 5.49 15.65
N ASN A 76 6.36 4.40 15.03
CA ASN A 76 6.79 3.05 15.42
C ASN A 76 7.33 2.28 14.21
N VAL A 77 8.40 1.51 14.44
CA VAL A 77 8.91 0.59 13.42
C VAL A 77 7.87 -0.47 13.16
N LEU A 78 7.63 -0.77 11.89
CA LEU A 78 6.58 -1.72 11.53
C LEU A 78 6.95 -3.16 11.89
N PRO A 79 5.94 -4.00 12.16
CA PRO A 79 6.17 -5.41 12.50
C PRO A 79 6.49 -6.24 11.26
N LYS A 80 7.15 -7.35 11.48
CA LYS A 80 7.29 -8.37 10.45
C LYS A 80 5.93 -8.97 10.13
N SER A 81 5.80 -9.54 8.93
CA SER A 81 4.59 -10.25 8.53
C SER A 81 4.26 -11.35 9.54
N GLY A 82 3.03 -11.38 10.02
CA GLY A 82 2.58 -12.33 11.05
C GLY A 82 2.68 -11.82 12.48
N GLU A 83 3.37 -10.70 12.71
CA GLU A 83 3.54 -10.14 14.06
C GLU A 83 2.69 -8.87 14.29
N GLU A 84 1.77 -8.57 13.39
CA GLU A 84 0.98 -7.34 13.43
C GLU A 84 0.13 -7.22 14.70
N LYS A 85 -0.43 -8.33 15.15
CA LYS A 85 -1.30 -8.33 16.32
C LYS A 85 -0.55 -7.96 17.59
N GLU A 86 0.62 -8.55 17.79
CA GLU A 86 1.46 -8.26 18.95
C GLU A 86 1.96 -6.81 18.88
N TRP A 87 2.39 -6.38 17.71
CA TRP A 87 2.82 -5.01 17.48
C TRP A 87 1.73 -4.02 17.86
N PHE A 88 0.51 -4.24 17.39
CA PHE A 88 -0.63 -3.38 17.70
C PHE A 88 -0.90 -3.35 19.22
N ASN A 89 -0.87 -4.51 19.88
CA ASN A 89 -1.12 -4.60 21.31
C ASN A 89 -0.11 -3.84 22.16
N ASN A 90 1.09 -3.64 21.63
CA ASN A 90 2.15 -2.93 22.33
C ASN A 90 2.16 -1.42 22.08
N LEU A 91 1.26 -0.92 21.25
CA LEU A 91 1.13 0.52 21.00
C LEU A 91 0.48 1.21 22.19
N SER A 92 0.67 2.55 22.27
CA SER A 92 -0.01 3.34 23.29
C SER A 92 -1.54 3.29 23.09
N GLU A 93 -2.28 3.44 24.18
CA GLU A 93 -3.75 3.42 24.10
C GLU A 93 -4.32 4.52 23.17
N PRO A 94 -3.82 5.77 23.23
CA PRO A 94 -4.31 6.80 22.31
C PRO A 94 -4.08 6.42 20.84
N LEU A 95 -2.93 5.82 20.52
CA LEU A 95 -2.63 5.41 19.16
C LEU A 95 -3.51 4.26 18.71
N LYS A 96 -3.73 3.25 19.57
CA LYS A 96 -4.64 2.15 19.28
C LYS A 96 -6.03 2.68 18.94
N LYS A 97 -6.53 3.61 19.72
CA LYS A 97 -7.84 4.20 19.50
C LYS A 97 -7.93 4.92 18.17
N ARG A 98 -6.89 5.67 17.84
CA ARG A 98 -6.80 6.38 16.56
C ARG A 98 -6.80 5.42 15.39
N LEU A 99 -6.01 4.36 15.46
CA LEU A 99 -5.92 3.37 14.38
C LEU A 99 -7.21 2.59 14.19
N ARG A 100 -7.91 2.26 15.29
CA ARG A 100 -9.21 1.59 15.20
C ARG A 100 -10.24 2.45 14.47
N LYS A 101 -10.21 3.76 14.67
CA LYS A 101 -11.10 4.69 13.95
C LYS A 101 -10.81 4.74 12.46
N MET A 102 -9.55 4.59 12.07
CA MET A 102 -9.16 4.64 10.67
C MET A 102 -9.59 3.38 9.91
N ASP A 103 -9.74 2.26 10.61
CA ASP A 103 -10.11 0.97 10.01
C ASP A 103 -11.62 0.73 9.95
N SER A 104 -12.39 1.57 10.60
CA SER A 104 -13.85 1.41 10.64
C SER A 104 -14.56 2.10 9.48
#